data_6e7979470a27f2241828931b2b83dbf6
#
_entry.id   6e7979470a27f2241828931b2b83dbf6
#
_cell.length_a   1.000
_cell.length_b   1.000
_cell.length_c   1.000
_cell.angle_alpha   90.00
_cell.angle_beta   90.00
_cell.angle_gamma   90.00
#
_symmetry.space_group_name_H-M   'P 1'
#
loop_
_entity.id
_entity.type
_entity.pdbx_description
1 polymer ?
#
loop_
_entity_poly.entity_id
_entity_poly.type
_entity_poly.pdbx_seq_one_letter_code
_entity_poly.pdbx_strand_id
1 'polypeptide(L)'
;RWAITGEAGLFLDPFYSPGSDFIAIANTYITELVGRDRAGRPLDQHAKIYDQIFHSFYESTLALYTDQYAIFGDPEVLPVKVIWDYTYYWGVLAQFFFQRRLADLAALSGLKGELAHCQALNVEVQALLRRWSAARPAAERSNPAAMLDQAALPWFSDLNKSLNDTLGDAQFHERIRHSTRQMRTLAAEIAAAAKQRDGIEATRLQALLADGERFGGSAVAAAAASAPMLFAAAA
;
A
#
# COMPACT_ATOMS: atom_id res chain seq x y z
N ARG A 1 -22.94 -25.30 5.72
CA ARG A 1 -21.73 -24.43 5.69
C ARG A 1 -21.47 -24.02 4.24
N TRP A 2 -21.22 -22.77 3.99
CA TRP A 2 -20.96 -22.21 2.67
C TRP A 2 -19.94 -21.06 2.77
N ALA A 3 -19.28 -20.73 1.69
CA ALA A 3 -18.41 -19.59 1.55
C ALA A 3 -18.60 -18.96 0.17
N ILE A 4 -18.34 -17.67 0.04
CA ILE A 4 -18.38 -16.92 -1.21
C ILE A 4 -16.97 -16.45 -1.53
N THR A 5 -16.58 -16.52 -2.79
CA THR A 5 -15.30 -16.02 -3.29
C THR A 5 -15.47 -15.34 -4.65
N GLY A 6 -14.45 -14.62 -5.07
CA GLY A 6 -14.48 -13.89 -6.33
C GLY A 6 -15.41 -12.68 -6.30
N GLU A 7 -15.82 -12.24 -7.48
CA GLU A 7 -16.67 -11.06 -7.67
C GLU A 7 -18.07 -11.22 -7.05
N ALA A 8 -18.50 -12.46 -6.79
CA ALA A 8 -19.73 -12.72 -6.06
C ALA A 8 -19.64 -12.31 -4.57
N GLY A 9 -18.43 -12.25 -4.02
CA GLY A 9 -18.16 -11.82 -2.65
C GLY A 9 -17.85 -10.33 -2.57
N LEU A 10 -16.83 -9.89 -3.28
CA LEU A 10 -16.37 -8.50 -3.33
C LEU A 10 -15.91 -8.14 -4.74
N PHE A 11 -16.28 -6.95 -5.19
CA PHE A 11 -15.89 -6.39 -6.48
C PHE A 11 -15.29 -5.00 -6.31
N LEU A 12 -14.21 -4.75 -7.05
CA LEU A 12 -13.66 -3.43 -7.30
C LEU A 12 -13.43 -3.23 -8.79
N ASP A 13 -13.22 -1.97 -9.18
CA ASP A 13 -12.82 -1.63 -10.54
C ASP A 13 -11.60 -2.45 -10.99
N PRO A 14 -11.54 -2.90 -12.26
CA PRO A 14 -10.46 -3.76 -12.78
C PRO A 14 -9.11 -3.06 -12.93
N PHE A 15 -9.01 -1.76 -12.77
CA PHE A 15 -7.72 -1.06 -12.76
C PHE A 15 -6.83 -1.64 -11.66
N TYR A 16 -5.59 -2.00 -11.96
CA TYR A 16 -4.68 -2.82 -11.15
C TYR A 16 -5.09 -4.30 -10.95
N SER A 17 -6.23 -4.75 -11.49
CA SER A 17 -6.70 -6.15 -11.42
C SER A 17 -6.87 -6.72 -10.00
N PRO A 18 -7.46 -5.99 -9.02
CA PRO A 18 -7.54 -6.44 -7.62
C PRO A 18 -8.47 -7.65 -7.44
N GLY A 19 -9.34 -7.93 -8.42
CA GLY A 19 -10.23 -9.10 -8.38
C GLY A 19 -9.46 -10.41 -8.24
N SER A 20 -8.32 -10.56 -8.92
CA SER A 20 -7.45 -11.73 -8.79
C SER A 20 -6.90 -11.89 -7.38
N ASP A 21 -6.52 -10.79 -6.74
CA ASP A 21 -6.00 -10.79 -5.37
C ASP A 21 -7.10 -11.19 -4.38
N PHE A 22 -8.32 -10.64 -4.53
CA PHE A 22 -9.45 -11.00 -3.67
C PHE A 22 -9.83 -12.48 -3.81
N ILE A 23 -9.80 -13.04 -5.03
CA ILE A 23 -9.99 -14.47 -5.24
C ILE A 23 -8.92 -15.27 -4.50
N ALA A 24 -7.65 -14.91 -4.64
CA ALA A 24 -6.53 -15.62 -4.04
C ALA A 24 -6.57 -15.57 -2.50
N ILE A 25 -6.86 -14.40 -1.92
CA ILE A 25 -6.98 -14.20 -0.47
C ILE A 25 -8.19 -14.97 0.08
N ALA A 26 -9.37 -14.82 -0.53
CA ALA A 26 -10.57 -15.53 -0.12
C ALA A 26 -10.36 -17.04 -0.17
N ASN A 27 -9.79 -17.57 -1.25
CA ASN A 27 -9.51 -18.99 -1.38
C ASN A 27 -8.51 -19.49 -0.33
N THR A 28 -7.53 -18.67 0.07
CA THR A 28 -6.59 -19.00 1.16
C THR A 28 -7.34 -19.19 2.47
N TYR A 29 -8.22 -18.27 2.85
CA TYR A 29 -9.01 -18.36 4.08
C TYR A 29 -10.02 -19.51 4.04
N ILE A 30 -10.70 -19.71 2.90
CA ILE A 30 -11.64 -20.83 2.72
C ILE A 30 -10.91 -22.16 2.86
N THR A 31 -9.74 -22.30 2.25
CA THR A 31 -8.94 -23.53 2.34
C THR A 31 -8.53 -23.83 3.78
N GLU A 32 -8.09 -22.84 4.53
CA GLU A 32 -7.76 -22.98 5.95
C GLU A 32 -8.98 -23.40 6.77
N LEU A 33 -10.14 -22.77 6.55
CA LEU A 33 -11.38 -23.11 7.23
C LEU A 33 -11.84 -24.53 6.91
N VAL A 34 -11.76 -24.97 5.65
CA VAL A 34 -12.06 -26.35 5.24
C VAL A 34 -11.12 -27.35 5.93
N GLY A 35 -9.82 -27.04 5.98
CA GLY A 35 -8.84 -27.87 6.67
C GLY A 35 -9.15 -28.02 8.17
N ARG A 36 -9.55 -26.93 8.83
CA ARG A 36 -9.97 -26.93 10.23
C ARG A 36 -11.23 -27.75 10.46
N ASP A 37 -12.23 -27.61 9.59
CA ASP A 37 -13.49 -28.35 9.64
C ASP A 37 -13.25 -29.86 9.54
N ARG A 38 -12.46 -30.27 8.55
CA ARG A 38 -12.09 -31.68 8.35
C ARG A 38 -11.32 -32.26 9.53
N ALA A 39 -10.56 -31.44 10.25
CA ALA A 39 -9.85 -31.82 11.46
C ALA A 39 -10.72 -31.76 12.74
N GLY A 40 -12.02 -31.48 12.64
CA GLY A 40 -12.93 -31.34 13.78
C GLY A 40 -12.63 -30.15 14.70
N ARG A 41 -11.90 -29.15 14.21
CA ARG A 41 -11.54 -27.93 14.98
C ARG A 41 -12.62 -26.86 14.91
N PRO A 42 -12.78 -26.02 15.96
CA PRO A 42 -13.75 -24.92 15.93
C PRO A 42 -13.49 -23.93 14.79
N LEU A 43 -14.55 -23.47 14.12
CA LEU A 43 -14.50 -22.59 12.96
C LEU A 43 -14.91 -21.16 13.24
N ASP A 44 -15.93 -20.95 14.09
CA ASP A 44 -16.70 -19.70 14.15
C ASP A 44 -15.82 -18.46 14.41
N GLN A 45 -14.87 -18.59 15.33
CA GLN A 45 -13.97 -17.49 15.65
C GLN A 45 -13.00 -17.19 14.48
N HIS A 46 -12.43 -18.24 13.84
CA HIS A 46 -11.53 -18.07 12.72
C HIS A 46 -12.25 -17.50 11.50
N ALA A 47 -13.47 -17.97 11.23
CA ALA A 47 -14.29 -17.43 10.14
C ALA A 47 -14.55 -15.93 10.33
N LYS A 48 -14.94 -15.49 11.54
CA LYS A 48 -15.13 -14.07 11.85
C LYS A 48 -13.85 -13.25 11.70
N ILE A 49 -12.71 -13.75 12.16
CA ILE A 49 -11.42 -13.04 12.07
C ILE A 49 -10.99 -12.92 10.60
N TYR A 50 -11.06 -14.01 9.84
CA TYR A 50 -10.68 -13.99 8.42
C TYR A 50 -11.60 -13.08 7.59
N ASP A 51 -12.89 -13.06 7.88
CA ASP A 51 -13.84 -12.14 7.28
C ASP A 51 -13.48 -10.67 7.56
N GLN A 52 -13.16 -10.34 8.81
CA GLN A 52 -12.70 -8.99 9.19
C GLN A 52 -11.39 -8.59 8.50
N ILE A 53 -10.40 -9.50 8.42
CA ILE A 53 -9.13 -9.23 7.74
C ILE A 53 -9.37 -9.03 6.24
N PHE A 54 -10.22 -9.85 5.63
CA PHE A 54 -10.56 -9.74 4.22
C PHE A 54 -11.23 -8.40 3.88
N HIS A 55 -12.18 -7.96 4.70
CA HIS A 55 -12.81 -6.64 4.55
C HIS A 55 -11.83 -5.50 4.78
N SER A 56 -10.93 -5.61 5.77
CA SER A 56 -9.87 -4.61 5.99
C SER A 56 -8.93 -4.49 4.79
N PHE A 57 -8.60 -5.61 4.13
CA PHE A 57 -7.82 -5.61 2.90
C PHE A 57 -8.59 -4.92 1.76
N TYR A 58 -9.89 -5.22 1.62
CA TYR A 58 -10.77 -4.57 0.65
C TYR A 58 -10.82 -3.05 0.87
N GLU A 59 -11.06 -2.58 2.08
CA GLU A 59 -11.13 -1.15 2.40
C GLU A 59 -9.81 -0.43 2.13
N SER A 60 -8.68 -1.08 2.44
CA SER A 60 -7.34 -0.56 2.15
C SER A 60 -7.12 -0.41 0.64
N THR A 61 -7.62 -1.37 -0.14
CA THR A 61 -7.55 -1.34 -1.60
C THR A 61 -8.53 -0.33 -2.18
N LEU A 62 -9.75 -0.22 -1.65
CA LEU A 62 -10.77 0.74 -2.09
C LEU A 62 -10.25 2.19 -2.04
N ALA A 63 -9.40 2.54 -1.08
CA ALA A 63 -8.80 3.86 -0.99
C ALA A 63 -7.98 4.25 -2.22
N LEU A 64 -7.47 3.28 -2.99
CA LEU A 64 -6.72 3.52 -4.23
C LEU A 64 -7.62 3.97 -5.40
N TYR A 65 -8.93 3.74 -5.29
CA TYR A 65 -9.91 4.00 -6.36
C TYR A 65 -10.86 5.16 -6.04
N THR A 66 -11.22 5.34 -4.76
CA THR A 66 -12.20 6.35 -4.36
C THR A 66 -11.76 7.74 -4.76
N ASP A 67 -12.53 8.38 -5.65
CA ASP A 67 -12.31 9.72 -6.18
C ASP A 67 -10.93 9.92 -6.87
N GLN A 68 -10.32 8.84 -7.41
CA GLN A 68 -8.98 8.90 -7.98
C GLN A 68 -8.94 9.10 -9.51
N TYR A 69 -10.05 8.86 -10.21
CA TYR A 69 -10.06 8.89 -11.68
C TYR A 69 -9.73 10.26 -12.27
N ALA A 70 -9.99 11.35 -11.54
CA ALA A 70 -9.60 12.70 -11.97
C ALA A 70 -8.08 12.89 -12.10
N ILE A 71 -7.27 12.03 -11.45
CA ILE A 71 -5.80 12.06 -11.51
C ILE A 71 -5.27 11.41 -12.80
N PHE A 72 -6.01 10.48 -13.42
CA PHE A 72 -5.49 9.68 -14.53
C PHE A 72 -5.08 10.48 -15.77
N GLY A 73 -5.54 11.70 -15.92
CA GLY A 73 -5.09 12.62 -16.97
C GLY A 73 -3.94 13.53 -16.57
N ASP A 74 -3.44 13.47 -15.33
CA ASP A 74 -2.38 14.34 -14.83
C ASP A 74 -1.00 13.69 -15.02
N PRO A 75 -0.16 14.19 -15.96
CA PRO A 75 1.11 13.54 -16.29
C PRO A 75 2.17 13.67 -15.20
N GLU A 76 1.98 14.52 -14.20
CA GLU A 76 2.89 14.69 -13.08
C GLU A 76 2.46 13.93 -11.85
N VAL A 77 1.16 13.97 -11.50
CA VAL A 77 0.66 13.34 -10.27
C VAL A 77 0.38 11.85 -10.45
N LEU A 78 -0.08 11.42 -11.65
CA LEU A 78 -0.36 10.01 -11.89
C LEU A 78 0.86 9.09 -11.73
N PRO A 79 2.05 9.42 -12.26
CA PRO A 79 3.25 8.58 -12.03
C PRO A 79 3.60 8.45 -10.55
N VAL A 80 3.47 9.53 -9.78
CA VAL A 80 3.68 9.52 -8.31
C VAL A 80 2.68 8.59 -7.63
N LYS A 81 1.40 8.67 -8.03
CA LYS A 81 0.36 7.76 -7.54
C LYS A 81 0.71 6.31 -7.83
N VAL A 82 1.11 5.97 -9.05
CA VAL A 82 1.44 4.59 -9.44
C VAL A 82 2.60 4.04 -8.59
N ILE A 83 3.67 4.83 -8.40
CA ILE A 83 4.78 4.43 -7.53
C ILE A 83 4.32 4.22 -6.09
N TRP A 84 3.49 5.12 -5.55
CA TRP A 84 2.93 4.98 -4.21
C TRP A 84 2.08 3.71 -4.06
N ASP A 85 1.14 3.49 -4.97
CA ASP A 85 0.21 2.37 -4.93
C ASP A 85 0.95 1.02 -4.95
N TYR A 86 1.92 0.86 -5.85
CA TYR A 86 2.73 -0.35 -5.91
C TYR A 86 3.71 -0.48 -4.73
N THR A 87 4.21 0.63 -4.17
CA THR A 87 5.03 0.58 -2.95
C THR A 87 4.24 0.00 -1.78
N TYR A 88 2.99 0.44 -1.59
CA TYR A 88 2.11 -0.13 -0.58
C TYR A 88 1.76 -1.58 -0.87
N TYR A 89 1.40 -1.89 -2.12
CA TYR A 89 1.01 -3.24 -2.51
C TYR A 89 2.16 -4.24 -2.39
N TRP A 90 3.29 -4.00 -3.06
CA TRP A 90 4.43 -4.94 -3.04
C TRP A 90 5.18 -4.93 -1.70
N GLY A 91 5.28 -3.78 -1.06
CA GLY A 91 6.02 -3.65 0.19
C GLY A 91 5.29 -4.21 1.39
N VAL A 92 3.96 -4.19 1.39
CA VAL A 92 3.15 -4.57 2.55
C VAL A 92 2.12 -5.64 2.21
N LEU A 93 1.13 -5.34 1.38
CA LEU A 93 -0.05 -6.19 1.21
C LEU A 93 0.28 -7.54 0.56
N ALA A 94 1.00 -7.53 -0.55
CA ALA A 94 1.38 -8.72 -1.29
C ALA A 94 2.36 -9.62 -0.50
N GLN A 95 3.19 -9.05 0.40
CA GLN A 95 4.11 -9.83 1.23
C GLN A 95 3.39 -10.91 2.03
N PHE A 96 2.23 -10.61 2.61
CA PHE A 96 1.46 -11.60 3.39
C PHE A 96 1.01 -12.78 2.54
N PHE A 97 0.63 -12.54 1.28
CA PHE A 97 0.24 -13.62 0.36
C PHE A 97 1.45 -14.44 -0.08
N PHE A 98 2.46 -13.79 -0.64
CA PHE A 98 3.64 -14.46 -1.22
C PHE A 98 4.45 -15.20 -0.15
N GLN A 99 4.53 -14.68 1.07
CA GLN A 99 5.19 -15.34 2.20
C GLN A 99 4.26 -16.31 2.96
N ARG A 100 3.05 -16.59 2.44
CA ARG A 100 2.05 -17.51 3.03
C ARG A 100 1.67 -17.16 4.47
N ARG A 101 1.58 -15.87 4.79
CA ARG A 101 1.27 -15.35 6.14
C ARG A 101 -0.15 -14.82 6.30
N LEU A 102 -1.01 -14.92 5.28
CA LEU A 102 -2.38 -14.41 5.35
C LEU A 102 -3.20 -15.03 6.49
N ALA A 103 -3.05 -16.33 6.73
CA ALA A 103 -3.74 -17.06 7.80
C ALA A 103 -2.93 -17.10 9.12
N ASP A 104 -1.75 -16.51 9.18
CA ASP A 104 -0.89 -16.44 10.36
C ASP A 104 -1.33 -15.28 11.27
N LEU A 105 -2.27 -15.59 12.17
CA LEU A 105 -2.83 -14.59 13.09
C LEU A 105 -1.79 -14.04 14.08
N ALA A 106 -0.71 -14.79 14.38
CA ALA A 106 0.36 -14.32 15.25
C ALA A 106 1.22 -13.26 14.54
N ALA A 107 1.59 -13.49 13.27
CA ALA A 107 2.31 -12.52 12.45
C ALA A 107 1.48 -11.24 12.26
N LEU A 108 0.19 -11.38 11.91
CA LEU A 108 -0.72 -10.25 11.75
C LEU A 108 -0.87 -9.43 13.05
N SER A 109 -1.01 -10.11 14.20
CA SER A 109 -1.10 -9.45 15.50
C SER A 109 0.20 -8.73 15.87
N GLY A 110 1.35 -9.35 15.59
CA GLY A 110 2.67 -8.79 15.88
C GLY A 110 3.03 -7.56 15.05
N LEU A 111 2.34 -7.36 13.91
CA LEU A 111 2.57 -6.24 13.00
C LEU A 111 1.38 -5.27 12.93
N LYS A 112 0.39 -5.40 13.83
CA LYS A 112 -0.84 -4.61 13.80
C LYS A 112 -0.56 -3.10 13.79
N GLY A 113 0.44 -2.64 14.53
CA GLY A 113 0.81 -1.22 14.58
C GLY A 113 1.33 -0.70 13.25
N GLU A 114 2.24 -1.44 12.64
CA GLU A 114 2.81 -1.13 11.33
C GLU A 114 1.75 -1.13 10.23
N LEU A 115 0.89 -2.15 10.22
CA LEU A 115 -0.19 -2.27 9.23
C LEU A 115 -1.19 -1.12 9.34
N ALA A 116 -1.62 -0.77 10.54
CA ALA A 116 -2.53 0.37 10.77
C ALA A 116 -1.88 1.69 10.35
N HIS A 117 -0.58 1.87 10.61
CA HIS A 117 0.15 3.06 10.20
C HIS A 117 0.28 3.14 8.67
N CYS A 118 0.62 2.03 7.99
CA CYS A 118 0.68 1.98 6.53
C CYS A 118 -0.68 2.29 5.89
N GLN A 119 -1.77 1.77 6.44
CA GLN A 119 -3.13 2.07 5.97
C GLN A 119 -3.46 3.56 6.14
N ALA A 120 -3.14 4.15 7.28
CA ALA A 120 -3.36 5.57 7.54
C ALA A 120 -2.52 6.46 6.60
N LEU A 121 -1.24 6.10 6.36
CA LEU A 121 -0.39 6.76 5.35
C LEU A 121 -1.02 6.70 3.97
N ASN A 122 -1.53 5.51 3.57
CA ASN A 122 -2.18 5.35 2.27
C ASN A 122 -3.36 6.30 2.12
N VAL A 123 -4.26 6.36 3.08
CA VAL A 123 -5.43 7.26 3.04
C VAL A 123 -5.02 8.72 2.88
N GLU A 124 -4.04 9.18 3.66
CA GLU A 124 -3.61 10.59 3.63
C GLU A 124 -2.82 10.94 2.35
N VAL A 125 -2.00 10.03 1.83
CA VAL A 125 -1.31 10.24 0.55
C VAL A 125 -2.30 10.27 -0.61
N GLN A 126 -3.28 9.35 -0.66
CA GLN A 126 -4.33 9.40 -1.69
C GLN A 126 -5.12 10.73 -1.65
N ALA A 127 -5.44 11.22 -0.45
CA ALA A 127 -6.10 12.52 -0.28
C ALA A 127 -5.20 13.69 -0.73
N LEU A 128 -3.91 13.61 -0.47
CA LEU A 128 -2.94 14.62 -0.94
C LEU A 128 -2.84 14.64 -2.46
N LEU A 129 -2.72 13.47 -3.10
CA LEU A 129 -2.60 13.35 -4.57
C LEU A 129 -3.83 13.92 -5.28
N ARG A 130 -5.05 13.68 -4.75
CA ARG A 130 -6.28 14.29 -5.28
C ARG A 130 -6.23 15.82 -5.22
N ARG A 131 -5.86 16.38 -4.07
CA ARG A 131 -5.77 17.84 -3.89
C ARG A 131 -4.68 18.43 -4.77
N TRP A 132 -3.55 17.75 -4.88
CA TRP A 132 -2.43 18.19 -5.72
C TRP A 132 -2.86 18.27 -7.19
N SER A 133 -3.39 17.19 -7.75
CA SER A 133 -3.89 17.20 -9.13
C SER A 133 -5.02 18.21 -9.35
N ALA A 134 -5.95 18.36 -8.42
CA ALA A 134 -7.06 19.30 -8.54
C ALA A 134 -6.61 20.77 -8.55
N ALA A 135 -5.51 21.10 -7.87
CA ALA A 135 -4.96 22.46 -7.83
C ALA A 135 -4.19 22.84 -9.10
N ARG A 136 -3.75 21.87 -9.90
CA ARG A 136 -2.97 22.13 -11.12
C ARG A 136 -3.84 22.69 -12.24
N PRO A 137 -3.35 23.70 -12.99
CA PRO A 137 -4.06 24.26 -14.14
C PRO A 137 -4.35 23.19 -15.21
N ALA A 138 -5.51 23.27 -15.85
CA ALA A 138 -5.91 22.29 -16.88
C ALA A 138 -4.91 22.24 -18.06
N ALA A 139 -4.30 23.38 -18.41
CA ALA A 139 -3.28 23.45 -19.46
C ALA A 139 -2.00 22.65 -19.10
N GLU A 140 -1.59 22.67 -17.84
CA GLU A 140 -0.42 21.92 -17.37
C GLU A 140 -0.71 20.41 -17.28
N ARG A 141 -1.94 20.05 -16.93
CA ARG A 141 -2.39 18.64 -16.94
C ARG A 141 -2.45 18.02 -18.33
N SER A 142 -2.57 18.86 -19.36
CA SER A 142 -2.62 18.42 -20.77
C SER A 142 -1.25 18.42 -21.45
N ASN A 143 -0.20 18.89 -20.78
CA ASN A 143 1.14 18.93 -21.34
C ASN A 143 1.81 17.55 -21.17
N PRO A 144 2.28 16.88 -22.26
CA PRO A 144 2.97 15.61 -22.14
C PRO A 144 4.28 15.83 -21.36
N ALA A 145 4.29 15.40 -20.10
CA ALA A 145 5.51 15.30 -19.32
C ALA A 145 6.39 14.15 -19.81
N ALA A 146 7.68 14.18 -19.49
CA ALA A 146 8.51 13.01 -19.65
C ALA A 146 7.94 11.85 -18.84
N MET A 147 7.82 10.69 -19.45
CA MET A 147 7.34 9.48 -18.79
C MET A 147 8.32 9.09 -17.69
N LEU A 148 7.82 8.83 -16.48
CA LEU A 148 8.64 8.34 -15.39
C LEU A 148 9.19 6.95 -15.75
N ASP A 149 10.50 6.83 -15.85
CA ASP A 149 11.15 5.53 -16.05
C ASP A 149 11.22 4.79 -14.69
N GLN A 150 10.33 3.84 -14.48
CA GLN A 150 10.33 3.01 -13.27
C GLN A 150 11.60 2.14 -13.15
N ALA A 151 12.27 1.82 -14.27
CA ALA A 151 13.52 1.08 -14.26
C ALA A 151 14.69 1.91 -13.70
N ALA A 152 14.58 3.22 -13.73
CA ALA A 152 15.53 4.13 -13.09
C ALA A 152 15.38 4.16 -11.54
N LEU A 153 14.44 3.40 -10.97
CA LEU A 153 14.21 3.27 -9.54
C LEU A 153 14.56 1.85 -9.06
N PRO A 154 15.84 1.53 -8.79
CA PRO A 154 16.26 0.17 -8.40
C PRO A 154 15.49 -0.36 -7.18
N TRP A 155 15.29 0.48 -6.15
CA TRP A 155 14.56 0.14 -4.94
C TRP A 155 13.12 -0.31 -5.24
N PHE A 156 12.47 0.28 -6.24
CA PHE A 156 11.10 -0.05 -6.64
C PHE A 156 11.04 -1.41 -7.34
N SER A 157 12.00 -1.68 -8.25
CA SER A 157 12.16 -3.00 -8.86
C SER A 157 12.46 -4.08 -7.82
N ASP A 158 13.25 -3.77 -6.81
CA ASP A 158 13.63 -4.70 -5.75
C ASP A 158 12.46 -5.04 -4.82
N LEU A 159 11.51 -4.14 -4.60
CA LEU A 159 10.25 -4.46 -3.90
C LEU A 159 9.50 -5.60 -4.59
N ASN A 160 9.35 -5.53 -5.91
CA ASN A 160 8.67 -6.59 -6.68
C ASN A 160 9.44 -7.91 -6.63
N LYS A 161 10.75 -7.88 -6.92
CA LYS A 161 11.61 -9.09 -6.89
C LYS A 161 11.59 -9.76 -5.53
N SER A 162 11.56 -8.98 -4.46
CA SER A 162 11.57 -9.46 -3.08
C SER A 162 10.36 -10.29 -2.68
N LEU A 163 9.26 -10.25 -3.45
CA LEU A 163 8.10 -11.10 -3.24
C LEU A 163 8.44 -12.59 -3.37
N ASN A 164 9.44 -12.93 -4.18
CA ASN A 164 9.89 -14.31 -4.40
C ASN A 164 10.88 -14.83 -3.34
N ASP A 165 11.27 -14.00 -2.37
CA ASP A 165 12.15 -14.45 -1.28
C ASP A 165 11.44 -15.49 -0.40
N THR A 166 12.23 -16.33 0.26
CA THR A 166 11.73 -17.22 1.31
C THR A 166 12.20 -16.71 2.66
N LEU A 167 11.28 -16.22 3.47
CA LEU A 167 11.59 -15.54 4.73
C LEU A 167 11.15 -16.36 5.95
N GLY A 168 12.05 -16.46 6.94
CA GLY A 168 11.67 -16.88 8.30
C GLY A 168 10.90 -15.77 9.02
N ASP A 169 10.32 -16.10 10.20
CA ASP A 169 9.42 -15.18 10.94
C ASP A 169 10.08 -13.83 11.26
N ALA A 170 11.29 -13.85 11.81
CA ALA A 170 12.00 -12.63 12.15
C ALA A 170 12.33 -11.77 10.92
N GLN A 171 12.72 -12.42 9.81
CA GLN A 171 13.02 -11.74 8.55
C GLN A 171 11.75 -11.15 7.92
N PHE A 172 10.63 -11.85 8.01
CA PHE A 172 9.34 -11.35 7.54
C PHE A 172 8.92 -10.09 8.32
N HIS A 173 8.99 -10.12 9.65
CA HIS A 173 8.67 -8.95 10.47
C HIS A 173 9.59 -7.77 10.13
N GLU A 174 10.90 -8.01 9.96
CA GLU A 174 11.83 -6.94 9.59
C GLU A 174 11.56 -6.41 8.17
N ARG A 175 11.17 -7.26 7.23
CA ARG A 175 10.75 -6.86 5.88
C ARG A 175 9.57 -5.89 5.93
N ILE A 176 8.52 -6.18 6.69
CA ILE A 176 7.36 -5.29 6.83
C ILE A 176 7.76 -3.97 7.50
N ARG A 177 8.60 -4.00 8.55
CA ARG A 177 9.11 -2.78 9.18
C ARG A 177 9.97 -1.94 8.22
N HIS A 178 10.82 -2.58 7.44
CA HIS A 178 11.60 -1.90 6.40
C HIS A 178 10.69 -1.22 5.38
N SER A 179 9.69 -1.93 4.86
CA SER A 179 8.70 -1.36 3.92
C SER A 179 7.90 -0.21 4.55
N THR A 180 7.56 -0.31 5.84
CA THR A 180 6.92 0.80 6.57
C THR A 180 7.81 2.04 6.59
N ARG A 181 9.11 1.89 6.85
CA ARG A 181 10.07 3.01 6.80
C ARG A 181 10.17 3.60 5.39
N GLN A 182 10.25 2.77 4.35
CA GLN A 182 10.27 3.23 2.95
C GLN A 182 9.00 4.02 2.59
N MET A 183 7.82 3.52 2.96
CA MET A 183 6.56 4.24 2.74
C MET A 183 6.55 5.60 3.44
N ARG A 184 7.05 5.69 4.67
CA ARG A 184 7.13 6.95 5.40
C ARG A 184 8.06 7.95 4.71
N THR A 185 9.23 7.52 4.26
CA THR A 185 10.17 8.36 3.51
C THR A 185 9.55 8.85 2.21
N LEU A 186 8.96 7.95 1.44
CA LEU A 186 8.27 8.31 0.19
C LEU A 186 7.09 9.27 0.42
N ALA A 187 6.29 9.06 1.47
CA ALA A 187 5.19 9.97 1.83
C ALA A 187 5.70 11.38 2.18
N ALA A 188 6.83 11.48 2.88
CA ALA A 188 7.45 12.76 3.20
C ALA A 188 7.96 13.47 1.94
N GLU A 189 8.58 12.75 1.00
CA GLU A 189 9.01 13.29 -0.30
C GLU A 189 7.82 13.78 -1.15
N ILE A 190 6.74 13.00 -1.21
CA ILE A 190 5.51 13.39 -1.93
C ILE A 190 4.93 14.66 -1.33
N ALA A 191 4.86 14.76 0.01
CA ALA A 191 4.37 15.97 0.68
C ALA A 191 5.25 17.19 0.41
N ALA A 192 6.57 17.02 0.43
CA ALA A 192 7.52 18.08 0.12
C ALA A 192 7.40 18.55 -1.34
N ALA A 193 7.28 17.62 -2.29
CA ALA A 193 7.11 17.94 -3.71
C ALA A 193 5.80 18.69 -3.99
N ALA A 194 4.68 18.23 -3.44
CA ALA A 194 3.39 18.89 -3.58
C ALA A 194 3.41 20.32 -3.03
N LYS A 195 4.10 20.55 -1.90
CA LYS A 195 4.29 21.87 -1.33
C LYS A 195 5.20 22.75 -2.20
N GLN A 196 6.35 22.23 -2.61
CA GLN A 196 7.35 22.99 -3.35
C GLN A 196 6.88 23.39 -4.74
N ARG A 197 6.18 22.50 -5.45
CA ARG A 197 5.77 22.70 -6.85
C ARG A 197 4.49 23.51 -6.96
N ASP A 198 3.50 23.19 -6.16
CA ASP A 198 2.13 23.71 -6.30
C ASP A 198 1.56 24.31 -4.99
N GLY A 199 2.37 24.50 -3.96
CA GLY A 199 1.97 25.12 -2.69
C GLY A 199 0.97 24.32 -1.85
N ILE A 200 0.84 23.02 -2.11
CA ILE A 200 -0.17 22.17 -1.44
C ILE A 200 0.32 21.70 -0.07
N GLU A 201 -0.34 22.14 0.98
CA GLU A 201 -0.02 21.72 2.35
C GLU A 201 -0.57 20.32 2.67
N ALA A 202 0.25 19.53 3.37
CA ALA A 202 -0.05 18.16 3.76
C ALA A 202 -0.12 18.00 5.28
N THR A 203 -0.81 18.89 5.99
CA THR A 203 -0.80 19.00 7.45
C THR A 203 -1.15 17.68 8.15
N ARG A 204 -2.18 16.96 7.69
CA ARG A 204 -2.57 15.67 8.27
C ARG A 204 -1.52 14.60 8.06
N LEU A 205 -0.94 14.53 6.85
CA LEU A 205 0.13 13.59 6.55
C LEU A 205 1.38 13.90 7.38
N GLN A 206 1.73 15.17 7.54
CA GLN A 206 2.87 15.59 8.38
C GLN A 206 2.67 15.21 9.85
N ALA A 207 1.46 15.41 10.40
CA ALA A 207 1.12 14.96 11.75
C ALA A 207 1.26 13.43 11.90
N LEU A 208 0.74 12.67 10.92
CA LEU A 208 0.85 11.22 10.92
C LEU A 208 2.31 10.74 10.81
N LEU A 209 3.14 11.41 10.04
CA LEU A 209 4.58 11.11 9.94
C LEU A 209 5.31 11.39 11.25
N ALA A 210 4.97 12.47 11.96
CA ALA A 210 5.52 12.78 13.29
C ALA A 210 5.07 11.74 14.33
N ASP A 211 3.78 11.44 14.42
CA ASP A 211 3.25 10.42 15.35
C ASP A 211 3.84 9.01 15.07
N GLY A 212 4.20 8.75 13.83
CA GLY A 212 4.76 7.48 13.38
C GLY A 212 6.26 7.33 13.59
N GLU A 213 6.97 8.24 14.27
CA GLU A 213 8.44 8.14 14.47
C GLU A 213 8.89 6.84 15.15
N ARG A 214 8.05 6.26 16.02
CA ARG A 214 8.27 4.93 16.61
C ARG A 214 8.47 3.80 15.58
N PHE A 215 8.00 3.98 14.35
CA PHE A 215 8.12 3.01 13.26
C PHE A 215 9.37 3.22 12.39
N GLY A 216 10.34 3.99 12.82
CA GLY A 216 11.61 4.11 12.07
C GLY A 216 12.27 5.49 12.14
N GLY A 217 12.00 6.26 13.19
CA GLY A 217 12.60 7.59 13.38
C GLY A 217 11.93 8.68 12.54
N SER A 218 12.54 9.86 12.48
CA SER A 218 11.99 10.98 11.71
C SER A 218 12.05 10.72 10.20
N ALA A 219 10.89 10.53 9.58
CA ALA A 219 10.78 10.34 8.13
C ALA A 219 11.23 11.59 7.35
N VAL A 220 10.98 12.77 7.90
CA VAL A 220 11.42 14.05 7.30
C VAL A 220 12.94 14.17 7.32
N ALA A 221 13.58 13.81 8.44
CA ALA A 221 15.05 13.80 8.53
C ALA A 221 15.66 12.72 7.63
N ALA A 222 15.05 11.53 7.56
CA ALA A 222 15.49 10.47 6.66
C ALA A 222 15.37 10.86 5.18
N ALA A 223 14.27 11.47 4.78
CA ALA A 223 14.09 11.98 3.41
C ALA A 223 15.08 13.09 3.05
N ALA A 224 15.45 13.94 4.02
CA ALA A 224 16.44 15.00 3.81
C ALA A 224 17.89 14.49 3.77
N ALA A 225 18.18 13.35 4.42
CA ALA A 225 19.53 12.79 4.56
C ALA A 225 19.88 11.72 3.51
N SER A 226 18.88 11.11 2.87
CA SER A 226 19.05 10.08 1.83
C SER A 226 18.95 10.68 0.42
N ALA A 227 19.53 9.99 -0.56
CA ALA A 227 19.23 10.28 -1.95
C ALA A 227 17.71 10.16 -2.14
N PRO A 228 17.06 11.13 -2.84
CA PRO A 228 15.61 11.11 -3.01
C PRO A 228 15.17 9.81 -3.70
N MET A 229 14.07 9.23 -3.18
CA MET A 229 13.56 7.97 -3.72
C MET A 229 12.88 8.16 -5.09
N LEU A 230 12.21 9.29 -5.29
CA LEU A 230 11.37 9.51 -6.47
C LEU A 230 11.78 10.74 -7.30
N PHE A 231 12.02 11.88 -6.67
CA PHE A 231 12.10 13.16 -7.39
C PHE A 231 13.51 13.55 -7.88
N ALA A 232 14.58 12.84 -7.51
CA ALA A 232 15.92 13.08 -8.07
C ALA A 232 16.17 12.31 -9.37
N ALA A 233 15.39 11.31 -9.68
CA ALA A 233 15.50 10.55 -10.94
C ALA A 233 14.87 11.30 -12.14
N ALA A 234 14.27 12.47 -11.92
CA ALA A 234 13.55 13.26 -12.93
C ALA A 234 14.28 14.55 -13.35
N ALA A 235 15.58 14.72 -12.98
CA ALA A 235 16.38 15.89 -13.36
C ALA A 235 17.28 15.62 -14.57
#